data_e9ea7d3c7eae3a2efdc050110562d1af
#
_entry.id   e9ea7d3c7eae3a2efdc050110562d1af
#
_cell.length_a   1.000
_cell.length_b   1.000
_cell.length_c   1.000
_cell.angle_alpha   90.00
_cell.angle_beta   90.00
_cell.angle_gamma   90.00
#
_symmetry.space_group_name_H-M   'P 1'
#
loop_
_entity.id
_entity.type
_entity.pdbx_description
1 polymer ?
#
loop_
_entity_poly.entity_id
_entity_poly.type
_entity_poly.pdbx_seq_one_letter_code
_entity_poly.pdbx_strand_id
1 'polypeptide(L)'
;MENSLKAILIGAGVVITLIVVSIGFVLMRSGQSTAQSAIGKLDQINAEMSESQYTMYDGIENSGSEVVNVMNKFKDEYIGVQVKTKKVATGTWYIHNVSIASNVGTVGAKSTNTVSNTMDESHLEYINPNGKFLGSLVRDENGTVVALVFTQK
;
A
#
# COMPACT_ATOMS: atom_id res chain seq x y z
N MET A 1 -22.36 -53.17 45.53
CA MET A 1 -22.04 -51.73 45.79
C MET A 1 -20.74 -51.28 45.17
N GLU A 2 -19.68 -52.06 45.18
CA GLU A 2 -18.37 -51.67 44.60
C GLU A 2 -18.41 -51.39 43.10
N ASN A 3 -19.16 -52.16 42.31
CA ASN A 3 -19.25 -51.94 40.84
C ASN A 3 -20.06 -50.69 40.48
N SER A 4 -21.05 -50.31 41.26
CA SER A 4 -21.85 -49.11 41.06
C SER A 4 -21.00 -47.84 41.29
N LEU A 5 -20.15 -47.89 42.32
CA LEU A 5 -19.25 -46.79 42.67
C LEU A 5 -18.19 -46.57 41.58
N LYS A 6 -17.63 -47.68 41.05
CA LYS A 6 -16.70 -47.65 39.95
C LYS A 6 -17.33 -47.09 38.66
N ALA A 7 -18.56 -47.46 38.36
CA ALA A 7 -19.29 -46.94 37.21
C ALA A 7 -19.55 -45.44 37.31
N ILE A 8 -19.90 -44.95 38.49
CA ILE A 8 -20.12 -43.52 38.74
C ILE A 8 -18.80 -42.72 38.57
N LEU A 9 -17.70 -43.25 39.10
CA LEU A 9 -16.37 -42.61 38.97
C LEU A 9 -15.92 -42.53 37.51
N ILE A 10 -16.12 -43.59 36.74
CA ILE A 10 -15.78 -43.59 35.29
C ILE A 10 -16.68 -42.59 34.55
N GLY A 11 -17.99 -42.57 34.83
CA GLY A 11 -18.92 -41.66 34.25
C GLY A 11 -18.58 -40.20 34.54
N ALA A 12 -18.24 -39.87 35.77
CA ALA A 12 -17.81 -38.55 36.17
C ALA A 12 -16.50 -38.14 35.46
N GLY A 13 -15.54 -39.06 35.35
CA GLY A 13 -14.28 -38.80 34.61
C GLY A 13 -14.49 -38.46 33.14
N VAL A 14 -15.39 -39.21 32.48
CA VAL A 14 -15.74 -38.93 31.07
C VAL A 14 -16.37 -37.55 30.92
N VAL A 15 -17.31 -37.16 31.79
CA VAL A 15 -17.96 -35.86 31.75
C VAL A 15 -16.95 -34.71 31.92
N ILE A 16 -16.05 -34.85 32.91
CA ILE A 16 -15.00 -33.83 33.14
C ILE A 16 -14.09 -33.72 31.92
N THR A 17 -13.68 -34.84 31.31
CA THR A 17 -12.85 -34.83 30.11
C THR A 17 -13.54 -34.13 28.95
N LEU A 18 -14.83 -34.39 28.73
CA LEU A 18 -15.60 -33.71 27.67
C LEU A 18 -15.71 -32.20 27.89
N ILE A 19 -15.88 -31.76 29.14
CA ILE A 19 -15.92 -30.34 29.49
C ILE A 19 -14.58 -29.68 29.18
N VAL A 20 -13.46 -30.28 29.58
CA VAL A 20 -12.12 -29.74 29.33
C VAL A 20 -11.84 -29.66 27.86
N VAL A 21 -12.16 -30.69 27.08
CA VAL A 21 -12.01 -30.69 25.61
C VAL A 21 -12.88 -29.60 24.97
N SER A 22 -14.13 -29.45 25.44
CA SER A 22 -15.04 -28.41 24.92
C SER A 22 -14.51 -27.01 25.16
N ILE A 23 -13.97 -26.73 26.35
CA ILE A 23 -13.32 -25.44 26.68
C ILE A 23 -12.10 -25.22 25.78
N GLY A 24 -11.28 -26.25 25.56
CA GLY A 24 -10.13 -26.19 24.64
C GLY A 24 -10.53 -25.78 23.24
N PHE A 25 -11.61 -26.37 22.70
CA PHE A 25 -12.12 -25.97 21.37
C PHE A 25 -12.62 -24.53 21.33
N VAL A 26 -13.32 -24.06 22.37
CA VAL A 26 -13.80 -22.67 22.45
C VAL A 26 -12.62 -21.70 22.48
N LEU A 27 -11.60 -21.98 23.29
CA LEU A 27 -10.40 -21.15 23.38
C LEU A 27 -9.62 -21.13 22.05
N MET A 28 -9.50 -22.28 21.39
CA MET A 28 -8.85 -22.37 20.08
C MET A 28 -9.56 -21.53 19.01
N ARG A 29 -10.89 -21.61 18.93
CA ARG A 29 -11.69 -20.80 18.00
C ARG A 29 -11.59 -19.31 18.32
N SER A 30 -11.63 -18.95 19.59
CA SER A 30 -11.46 -17.56 20.03
C SER A 30 -10.08 -17.03 19.68
N GLY A 31 -9.04 -17.83 19.88
CA GLY A 31 -7.67 -17.48 19.49
C GLY A 31 -7.52 -17.28 17.98
N GLN A 32 -8.09 -18.17 17.16
CA GLN A 32 -8.08 -18.03 15.69
C GLN A 32 -8.81 -16.77 15.22
N SER A 33 -10.00 -16.51 15.77
CA SER A 33 -10.77 -15.30 15.44
C SER A 33 -10.01 -14.02 15.81
N THR A 34 -9.37 -13.99 16.97
CA THR A 34 -8.54 -12.86 17.41
C THR A 34 -7.33 -12.67 16.49
N ALA A 35 -6.66 -13.75 16.11
CA ALA A 35 -5.52 -13.69 15.20
C ALA A 35 -5.92 -13.16 13.81
N GLN A 36 -7.02 -13.65 13.24
CA GLN A 36 -7.54 -13.16 11.96
C GLN A 36 -7.91 -11.68 12.02
N SER A 37 -8.55 -11.24 13.11
CA SER A 37 -8.89 -9.82 13.30
C SER A 37 -7.64 -8.96 13.44
N ALA A 38 -6.59 -9.45 14.10
CA ALA A 38 -5.33 -8.74 14.23
C ALA A 38 -4.61 -8.62 12.88
N ILE A 39 -4.58 -9.70 12.07
CA ILE A 39 -4.01 -9.67 10.72
C ILE A 39 -4.76 -8.67 9.85
N GLY A 40 -6.10 -8.71 9.83
CA GLY A 40 -6.89 -7.76 9.05
C GLY A 40 -6.66 -6.29 9.44
N LYS A 41 -6.45 -6.02 10.75
CA LYS A 41 -6.08 -4.67 11.21
C LYS A 41 -4.68 -4.26 10.78
N LEU A 42 -3.72 -5.20 10.78
CA LEU A 42 -2.36 -4.92 10.30
C LEU A 42 -2.36 -4.62 8.79
N ASP A 43 -3.13 -5.36 8.00
CA ASP A 43 -3.27 -5.10 6.56
C ASP A 43 -3.89 -3.73 6.30
N GLN A 44 -4.90 -3.35 7.07
CA GLN A 44 -5.50 -2.01 6.99
C GLN A 44 -4.50 -0.91 7.35
N ILE A 45 -3.77 -1.07 8.46
CA ILE A 45 -2.74 -0.10 8.87
C ILE A 45 -1.65 0.04 7.82
N ASN A 46 -1.19 -1.07 7.22
CA ASN A 46 -0.20 -1.05 6.16
C ASN A 46 -0.71 -0.31 4.91
N ALA A 47 -1.98 -0.52 4.54
CA ALA A 47 -2.60 0.18 3.43
C ALA A 47 -2.70 1.70 3.70
N GLU A 48 -3.16 2.09 4.90
CA GLU A 48 -3.26 3.48 5.33
C GLU A 48 -1.88 4.17 5.40
N MET A 49 -0.86 3.46 5.88
CA MET A 49 0.52 3.97 5.91
C MET A 49 1.08 4.18 4.50
N SER A 50 0.85 3.24 3.58
CA SER A 50 1.27 3.38 2.19
C SER A 50 0.57 4.56 1.52
N GLU A 51 -0.73 4.71 1.73
CA GLU A 51 -1.49 5.83 1.19
C GLU A 51 -1.00 7.18 1.77
N SER A 52 -0.72 7.23 3.07
CA SER A 52 -0.18 8.42 3.73
C SER A 52 1.13 8.90 3.12
N GLN A 53 1.99 7.97 2.66
CA GLN A 53 3.25 8.33 2.01
C GLN A 53 3.07 9.05 0.68
N TYR A 54 1.97 8.81 -0.03
CA TYR A 54 1.66 9.48 -1.29
C TYR A 54 0.90 10.78 -1.07
N THR A 55 -0.05 10.80 -0.13
CA THR A 55 -0.90 11.96 0.13
C THR A 55 -0.12 13.16 0.67
N MET A 56 1.07 12.93 1.25
CA MET A 56 1.95 14.02 1.68
C MET A 56 2.43 14.92 0.55
N TYR A 57 2.34 14.48 -0.71
CA TYR A 57 2.73 15.28 -1.88
C TYR A 57 1.55 15.95 -2.57
N ASP A 58 0.32 15.69 -2.15
CA ASP A 58 -0.90 16.21 -2.77
C ASP A 58 -1.12 17.69 -2.47
N GLY A 59 -1.26 18.50 -3.51
CA GLY A 59 -1.47 19.94 -3.37
C GLY A 59 -0.26 20.73 -2.85
N ILE A 60 0.90 20.10 -2.65
CA ILE A 60 2.09 20.72 -2.09
C ILE A 60 3.09 21.07 -3.19
N GLU A 61 3.79 22.18 -2.99
CA GLU A 61 4.88 22.61 -3.86
C GLU A 61 6.19 21.95 -3.41
N ASN A 62 6.75 21.14 -4.31
CA ASN A 62 7.98 20.38 -4.09
C ASN A 62 9.11 20.95 -4.95
N SER A 63 10.35 20.84 -4.50
CA SER A 63 11.52 21.15 -5.32
C SER A 63 11.77 20.06 -6.36
N GLY A 64 12.45 20.39 -7.47
CA GLY A 64 12.84 19.37 -8.45
C GLY A 64 13.71 18.27 -7.86
N SER A 65 14.58 18.61 -6.90
CA SER A 65 15.37 17.59 -6.14
C SER A 65 14.47 16.63 -5.40
N GLU A 66 13.39 17.11 -4.82
CA GLU A 66 12.44 16.27 -4.09
C GLU A 66 11.64 15.37 -5.05
N VAL A 67 11.25 15.88 -6.21
CA VAL A 67 10.61 15.05 -7.27
C VAL A 67 11.51 13.90 -7.69
N VAL A 68 12.81 14.13 -7.89
CA VAL A 68 13.78 13.06 -8.19
C VAL A 68 13.89 12.07 -7.05
N ASN A 69 13.91 12.54 -5.80
CA ASN A 69 13.95 11.67 -4.62
C ASN A 69 12.68 10.81 -4.51
N VAL A 70 11.51 11.37 -4.82
CA VAL A 70 10.23 10.64 -4.86
C VAL A 70 10.26 9.51 -5.88
N MET A 71 10.78 9.76 -7.09
CA MET A 71 10.94 8.72 -8.11
C MET A 71 11.85 7.59 -7.64
N ASN A 72 12.96 7.92 -6.96
CA ASN A 72 13.88 6.91 -6.40
C ASN A 72 13.28 6.16 -5.22
N LYS A 73 12.50 6.83 -4.38
CA LYS A 73 11.84 6.23 -3.22
C LYS A 73 10.81 5.17 -3.63
N PHE A 74 10.02 5.46 -4.66
CA PHE A 74 8.91 4.61 -5.09
C PHE A 74 9.26 3.71 -6.29
N LYS A 75 10.52 3.61 -6.68
CA LYS A 75 10.99 2.86 -7.87
C LYS A 75 10.54 1.39 -7.93
N ASP A 76 10.31 0.77 -6.77
CA ASP A 76 9.94 -0.63 -6.63
C ASP A 76 8.43 -0.82 -6.31
N GLU A 77 7.68 0.30 -6.23
CA GLU A 77 6.24 0.31 -5.97
C GLU A 77 5.43 0.18 -7.27
N TYR A 78 4.19 -0.32 -7.14
CA TYR A 78 3.29 -0.47 -8.28
C TYR A 78 2.47 0.80 -8.53
N ILE A 79 3.17 1.91 -8.75
CA ILE A 79 2.59 3.22 -9.03
C ILE A 79 3.28 3.88 -10.22
N GLY A 80 2.62 4.85 -10.85
CA GLY A 80 3.23 5.73 -11.84
C GLY A 80 3.65 7.08 -11.21
N VAL A 81 4.78 7.62 -11.64
CA VAL A 81 5.15 9.00 -11.36
C VAL A 81 5.23 9.75 -12.67
N GLN A 82 4.41 10.76 -12.86
CA GLN A 82 4.45 11.63 -14.03
C GLN A 82 5.09 12.97 -13.67
N VAL A 83 6.05 13.41 -14.47
CA VAL A 83 6.65 14.73 -14.32
C VAL A 83 6.37 15.55 -15.59
N LYS A 84 5.67 16.66 -15.40
CA LYS A 84 5.39 17.66 -16.44
C LYS A 84 6.34 18.84 -16.25
N THR A 85 7.26 18.99 -17.20
CA THR A 85 8.17 20.14 -17.22
C THR A 85 7.70 21.17 -18.24
N LYS A 86 8.23 22.38 -18.21
CA LYS A 86 7.95 23.37 -19.25
C LYS A 86 8.44 22.94 -20.63
N LYS A 87 9.46 22.07 -20.70
CA LYS A 87 9.96 21.49 -21.96
C LYS A 87 9.06 20.38 -22.48
N VAL A 88 8.48 19.56 -21.56
CA VAL A 88 7.61 18.42 -21.87
C VAL A 88 6.28 18.59 -21.10
N ALA A 89 5.40 19.43 -21.65
CA ALA A 89 4.11 19.75 -21.01
C ALA A 89 3.15 18.55 -20.93
N THR A 90 3.26 17.57 -21.85
CA THR A 90 2.50 16.32 -21.83
C THR A 90 2.90 15.44 -20.65
N GLY A 91 4.11 15.65 -20.13
CA GLY A 91 4.68 14.88 -19.03
C GLY A 91 5.28 13.55 -19.45
N THR A 92 6.28 13.13 -18.70
CA THR A 92 6.96 11.83 -18.87
C THR A 92 6.59 10.95 -17.69
N TRP A 93 6.24 9.69 -17.98
CA TRP A 93 5.96 8.68 -16.96
C TRP A 93 7.23 7.94 -16.54
N TYR A 94 7.40 7.76 -15.26
CA TYR A 94 8.46 6.96 -14.64
C TYR A 94 7.85 5.85 -13.80
N ILE A 95 8.60 4.77 -13.56
CA ILE A 95 8.23 3.57 -12.82
C ILE A 95 7.18 2.77 -13.61
N HIS A 96 5.92 3.21 -13.64
CA HIS A 96 4.87 2.62 -14.47
C HIS A 96 4.15 3.70 -15.28
N ASN A 97 3.72 3.32 -16.47
CA ASN A 97 2.83 4.14 -17.28
C ASN A 97 1.42 4.06 -16.70
N VAL A 98 0.74 5.19 -16.59
CA VAL A 98 -0.64 5.21 -16.09
C VAL A 98 -1.53 5.87 -17.14
N SER A 99 -2.59 5.16 -17.51
CA SER A 99 -3.65 5.72 -18.36
C SER A 99 -4.66 6.43 -17.48
N ILE A 100 -4.92 7.70 -17.77
CA ILE A 100 -5.88 8.52 -17.02
C ILE A 100 -7.08 8.80 -17.91
N ALA A 101 -8.27 8.32 -17.50
CA ALA A 101 -9.53 8.58 -18.14
C ALA A 101 -10.53 9.08 -17.11
N SER A 102 -11.16 10.23 -17.34
CA SER A 102 -12.16 10.82 -16.43
C SER A 102 -11.68 10.96 -14.97
N ASN A 103 -10.40 11.33 -14.77
CA ASN A 103 -9.73 11.42 -13.45
C ASN A 103 -9.51 10.07 -12.73
N VAL A 104 -9.76 8.97 -13.40
CA VAL A 104 -9.46 7.62 -12.88
C VAL A 104 -8.21 7.10 -13.56
N GLY A 105 -7.25 6.61 -12.77
CA GLY A 105 -5.99 6.07 -13.25
C GLY A 105 -6.01 4.55 -13.33
N THR A 106 -5.38 4.01 -14.37
CA THR A 106 -5.11 2.56 -14.47
C THR A 106 -3.62 2.35 -14.70
N VAL A 107 -2.97 1.60 -13.81
CA VAL A 107 -1.55 1.29 -13.92
C VAL A 107 -1.32 0.29 -15.06
N GLY A 108 -0.42 0.66 -15.97
CA GLY A 108 -0.04 -0.16 -17.11
C GLY A 108 1.36 -0.78 -16.96
N ALA A 109 2.01 -0.99 -18.09
CA ALA A 109 3.35 -1.58 -18.13
C ALA A 109 4.40 -0.68 -17.44
N LYS A 110 5.50 -1.32 -16.99
CA LYS A 110 6.66 -0.61 -16.46
C LYS A 110 7.21 0.37 -17.49
N SER A 111 7.51 1.58 -17.05
CA SER A 111 8.10 2.60 -17.91
C SER A 111 9.55 2.23 -18.28
N THR A 112 9.94 2.57 -19.48
CA THR A 112 11.33 2.46 -19.96
C THR A 112 12.17 3.70 -19.66
N ASN A 113 11.53 4.79 -19.19
CA ASN A 113 12.21 6.03 -18.87
C ASN A 113 13.04 5.88 -17.59
N THR A 114 14.27 6.37 -17.64
CA THR A 114 15.21 6.27 -16.51
C THR A 114 15.31 7.60 -15.77
N VAL A 115 15.38 7.52 -14.45
CA VAL A 115 15.56 8.70 -13.59
C VAL A 115 16.89 9.43 -13.89
N SER A 116 17.89 8.72 -14.41
CA SER A 116 19.19 9.32 -14.77
C SER A 116 19.07 10.47 -15.77
N ASN A 117 18.15 10.38 -16.74
CA ASN A 117 17.92 11.41 -17.74
C ASN A 117 17.40 12.71 -17.14
N THR A 118 16.76 12.64 -15.97
CA THR A 118 16.21 13.82 -15.30
C THR A 118 17.28 14.70 -14.65
N MET A 119 18.49 14.16 -14.47
CA MET A 119 19.63 14.87 -13.86
C MET A 119 20.57 15.50 -14.90
N ASP A 120 20.40 15.18 -16.17
CA ASP A 120 21.24 15.69 -17.26
C ASP A 120 20.54 16.87 -17.95
N GLU A 121 21.15 18.06 -17.89
CA GLU A 121 20.61 19.30 -18.48
C GLU A 121 20.43 19.23 -20.01
N SER A 122 21.18 18.37 -20.69
CA SER A 122 21.09 18.17 -22.13
C SER A 122 19.83 17.41 -22.55
N HIS A 123 19.22 16.65 -21.65
CA HIS A 123 18.00 15.88 -21.90
C HIS A 123 16.73 16.75 -21.84
N LEU A 124 15.74 16.38 -22.67
CA LEU A 124 14.41 17.01 -22.64
C LEU A 124 13.69 16.78 -21.31
N GLU A 125 14.00 15.64 -20.67
CA GLU A 125 13.42 15.20 -19.41
C GLU A 125 14.09 15.83 -18.18
N TYR A 126 15.05 16.71 -18.37
CA TYR A 126 15.77 17.37 -17.29
C TYR A 126 14.84 18.06 -16.29
N ILE A 127 15.04 17.78 -15.03
CA ILE A 127 14.34 18.38 -13.90
C ILE A 127 15.31 19.33 -13.19
N ASN A 128 15.03 20.64 -13.28
CA ASN A 128 15.84 21.60 -12.53
C ASN A 128 15.67 21.37 -11.02
N PRO A 129 16.74 21.07 -10.26
CA PRO A 129 16.69 20.82 -8.83
C PRO A 129 15.99 21.92 -8.00
N ASN A 130 16.15 23.17 -8.43
CA ASN A 130 15.54 24.34 -7.79
C ASN A 130 14.16 24.70 -8.38
N GLY A 131 13.70 23.97 -9.40
CA GLY A 131 12.37 24.13 -9.97
C GLY A 131 11.29 23.84 -8.96
N LYS A 132 10.14 24.49 -9.11
CA LYS A 132 8.98 24.29 -8.26
C LYS A 132 7.95 23.45 -9.00
N PHE A 133 7.51 22.39 -8.36
CA PHE A 133 6.55 21.43 -8.89
C PHE A 133 5.36 21.27 -7.94
N LEU A 134 4.17 21.43 -8.48
CA LEU A 134 2.95 21.13 -7.73
C LEU A 134 2.64 19.64 -7.86
N GLY A 135 2.55 18.94 -6.73
CA GLY A 135 2.14 17.54 -6.67
C GLY A 135 0.62 17.39 -6.73
N SER A 136 0.17 16.35 -7.37
CA SER A 136 -1.24 15.89 -7.35
C SER A 136 -1.31 14.39 -7.43
N LEU A 137 -2.39 13.81 -6.88
CA LEU A 137 -2.63 12.38 -6.87
C LEU A 137 -3.62 11.98 -7.95
N VAL A 138 -3.42 10.77 -8.49
CA VAL A 138 -4.41 10.09 -9.33
C VAL A 138 -4.83 8.80 -8.62
N ARG A 139 -6.14 8.57 -8.54
CA ARG A 139 -6.72 7.40 -7.90
C ARG A 139 -7.38 6.49 -8.94
N ASP A 140 -7.50 5.20 -8.63
CA ASP A 140 -8.28 4.25 -9.39
C ASP A 140 -9.78 4.32 -9.04
N GLU A 141 -10.58 3.45 -9.63
CA GLU A 141 -12.02 3.33 -9.34
C GLU A 141 -12.31 2.94 -7.87
N ASN A 142 -11.37 2.30 -7.20
CA ASN A 142 -11.50 1.87 -5.80
C ASN A 142 -11.05 2.95 -4.81
N GLY A 143 -10.57 4.09 -5.31
CA GLY A 143 -10.04 5.18 -4.49
C GLY A 143 -8.57 5.01 -4.08
N THR A 144 -7.89 3.96 -4.54
CA THR A 144 -6.46 3.72 -4.25
C THR A 144 -5.58 4.64 -5.08
N VAL A 145 -4.52 5.18 -4.49
CA VAL A 145 -3.55 6.02 -5.20
C VAL A 145 -2.75 5.15 -6.18
N VAL A 146 -2.80 5.50 -7.46
CA VAL A 146 -2.11 4.77 -8.55
C VAL A 146 -1.07 5.62 -9.25
N ALA A 147 -1.09 6.94 -9.06
CA ALA A 147 -0.04 7.79 -9.60
C ALA A 147 0.14 9.09 -8.80
N LEU A 148 1.38 9.60 -8.88
CA LEU A 148 1.78 10.94 -8.49
C LEU A 148 2.07 11.74 -9.75
N VAL A 149 1.53 12.94 -9.84
CA VAL A 149 1.77 13.85 -10.97
C VAL A 149 2.38 15.15 -10.45
N PHE A 150 3.58 15.46 -10.91
CA PHE A 150 4.29 16.69 -10.58
C PHE A 150 4.28 17.62 -11.78
N THR A 151 3.69 18.80 -11.62
CA THR A 151 3.60 19.81 -12.68
C THR A 151 4.46 21.01 -12.34
N GLN A 152 5.41 21.34 -13.21
CA GLN A 152 6.28 22.50 -13.04
C GLN A 152 5.48 23.81 -13.16
N LYS A 153 5.66 24.71 -12.19
CA LYS A 153 5.09 26.06 -12.17
C LYS A 153 5.85 27.05 -13.04
#